data_3fbce65a9cc004120b41e178700d9e89
#
_entry.id   3fbce65a9cc004120b41e178700d9e89
#
_cell.length_a   1.000
_cell.length_b   1.000
_cell.length_c   1.000
_cell.angle_alpha   90.00
_cell.angle_beta   90.00
_cell.angle_gamma   90.00
#
_symmetry.space_group_name_H-M   'P 1'
#
loop_
_entity.id
_entity.type
_entity.pdbx_description
1 polymer ?
#
loop_
_entity_poly.entity_id
_entity_poly.type
_entity_poly.pdbx_seq_one_letter_code
_entity_poly.pdbx_strand_id
1 'polypeptide(L)'
;MKNFMDQDFLLDTDTAKRLYHDYAKKMPIVDYHCHINPKEIYEDKKFENITQVWLGEDHYKWRQIRSNGVDERLITGDSTDREKFDVWAATLPKLIGNPLYHWSHLELQKYFNFNGHLCPDSADEVWNLTKEKLATDELSVRNIIRNSNVEVICTTDDPIDSLGWHIKLREIKDLGFKVLPAWRPDKATNIEKSDFTDYISKLSEVSGVAVKDFDTLKKALLKRLEFFNENGCSVSDHGVDFVYYYPADDAKVDAVLKKRLAGEDISLTEQYQYKTALLLALGREYHRLNWVMQLHFGCKRNNNTAMFNKLGPDTGFDAISGYAPANQLADFLDALNISNELPKTILYSLNPNDDAAIGTIIGCFQDSSIAGKVQQGSAWWFNDHYEGMRAQMKSLAALGCLGNFNGMLTDSRSFLSYTRHEYFRRILCGLIGEWVECGQYPNDEKALKELVENISYNNVMRYFGF
;
A
#
# COMPACT_ATOMS: atom_id res chain seq x y z
N MET A 1 10.34 29.92 -17.96
CA MET A 1 10.61 28.91 -16.91
C MET A 1 9.32 28.73 -16.13
N LYS A 2 8.88 27.47 -15.84
CA LYS A 2 7.72 27.24 -14.98
C LYS A 2 8.03 27.67 -13.55
N ASN A 3 7.02 28.13 -12.81
CA ASN A 3 7.17 28.38 -11.39
C ASN A 3 7.31 27.05 -10.63
N PHE A 4 7.88 27.11 -9.44
CA PHE A 4 8.07 25.94 -8.59
C PHE A 4 6.71 25.36 -8.20
N MET A 5 6.47 24.10 -8.57
CA MET A 5 5.27 23.33 -8.25
C MET A 5 3.96 24.14 -8.34
N ASP A 6 3.81 24.88 -9.46
CA ASP A 6 2.60 25.64 -9.75
C ASP A 6 1.39 24.71 -10.02
N GLN A 7 0.24 25.33 -10.31
CA GLN A 7 -0.99 24.57 -10.57
C GLN A 7 -0.86 23.54 -11.69
N ASP A 8 0.08 23.74 -12.64
CA ASP A 8 0.36 22.86 -13.78
C ASP A 8 1.59 21.96 -13.56
N PHE A 9 2.02 21.80 -12.30
CA PHE A 9 3.11 20.90 -11.94
C PHE A 9 2.90 19.51 -12.52
N LEU A 10 3.90 18.97 -13.24
CA LEU A 10 3.90 17.71 -13.99
C LEU A 10 2.90 17.60 -15.16
N LEU A 11 2.26 18.71 -15.54
CA LEU A 11 1.32 18.79 -16.65
C LEU A 11 1.95 19.59 -17.79
N ASP A 12 2.62 18.90 -18.71
CA ASP A 12 3.45 19.54 -19.75
C ASP A 12 2.71 19.85 -21.03
N THR A 13 1.53 19.24 -21.25
CA THR A 13 0.71 19.45 -22.44
C THR A 13 -0.64 20.09 -22.10
N ASP A 14 -1.27 20.76 -23.05
CA ASP A 14 -2.61 21.35 -22.82
C ASP A 14 -3.66 20.26 -22.58
N THR A 15 -3.52 19.13 -23.24
CA THR A 15 -4.37 17.96 -22.98
C THR A 15 -4.20 17.44 -21.55
N ALA A 16 -2.97 17.32 -21.05
CA ALA A 16 -2.71 16.92 -19.66
C ALA A 16 -3.35 17.86 -18.64
N LYS A 17 -3.23 19.16 -18.83
CA LYS A 17 -3.85 20.18 -17.96
C LYS A 17 -5.38 20.04 -17.93
N ARG A 18 -6.00 19.96 -19.11
CA ARG A 18 -7.44 19.77 -19.23
C ARG A 18 -7.88 18.47 -18.52
N LEU A 19 -7.26 17.34 -18.81
CA LEU A 19 -7.61 16.05 -18.20
C LEU A 19 -7.51 16.07 -16.68
N TYR A 20 -6.47 16.73 -16.15
CA TYR A 20 -6.30 16.82 -14.72
C TYR A 20 -7.29 17.80 -14.07
N HIS A 21 -7.35 19.06 -14.52
CA HIS A 21 -8.14 20.09 -13.86
C HIS A 21 -9.66 19.89 -14.03
N ASP A 22 -10.09 19.41 -15.19
CA ASP A 22 -11.53 19.26 -15.46
C ASP A 22 -12.09 17.94 -14.95
N TYR A 23 -11.28 16.88 -14.89
CA TYR A 23 -11.75 15.52 -14.57
C TYR A 23 -11.02 14.89 -13.37
N ALA A 24 -9.76 14.48 -13.52
CA ALA A 24 -9.06 13.64 -12.54
C ALA A 24 -8.98 14.26 -11.13
N LYS A 25 -8.72 15.57 -11.04
CA LYS A 25 -8.63 16.31 -9.77
C LYS A 25 -9.91 16.25 -8.94
N LYS A 26 -11.08 16.15 -9.60
CA LYS A 26 -12.40 16.20 -8.96
C LYS A 26 -12.84 14.84 -8.40
N MET A 27 -12.18 13.77 -8.81
CA MET A 27 -12.52 12.41 -8.36
C MET A 27 -12.23 12.23 -6.87
N PRO A 28 -13.12 11.56 -6.14
CA PRO A 28 -12.83 11.15 -4.77
C PRO A 28 -11.61 10.24 -4.67
N ILE A 29 -11.12 10.03 -3.47
CA ILE A 29 -10.01 9.12 -3.18
C ILE A 29 -10.58 7.84 -2.57
N VAL A 30 -10.17 6.71 -3.11
CA VAL A 30 -10.30 5.39 -2.51
C VAL A 30 -8.89 4.89 -2.20
N ASP A 31 -8.53 4.89 -0.92
CA ASP A 31 -7.23 4.41 -0.45
C ASP A 31 -7.37 2.96 -0.01
N TYR A 32 -7.33 2.06 -1.00
CA TYR A 32 -7.66 0.64 -0.81
C TYR A 32 -6.52 -0.19 -0.18
N HIS A 33 -5.40 0.45 0.17
CA HIS A 33 -4.32 -0.13 0.98
C HIS A 33 -3.50 0.97 1.64
N CYS A 34 -3.51 0.99 2.98
CA CYS A 34 -2.69 1.87 3.79
C CYS A 34 -2.42 1.25 5.18
N HIS A 35 -1.55 1.91 5.95
CA HIS A 35 -1.19 1.52 7.31
C HIS A 35 -1.65 2.56 8.36
N ILE A 36 -2.69 3.33 8.04
CA ILE A 36 -3.24 4.34 8.94
C ILE A 36 -3.90 3.68 10.14
N ASN A 37 -3.71 4.26 11.33
CA ASN A 37 -4.26 3.75 12.57
C ASN A 37 -5.75 4.15 12.73
N PRO A 38 -6.71 3.21 12.72
CA PRO A 38 -8.13 3.51 12.86
C PRO A 38 -8.50 4.12 14.21
N LYS A 39 -7.68 3.90 15.27
CA LYS A 39 -7.86 4.54 16.57
C LYS A 39 -7.72 6.05 16.46
N GLU A 40 -6.70 6.54 15.76
CA GLU A 40 -6.48 7.99 15.60
C GLU A 40 -7.62 8.66 14.82
N ILE A 41 -8.24 7.93 13.87
CA ILE A 41 -9.46 8.39 13.17
C ILE A 41 -10.65 8.45 14.15
N TYR A 42 -10.82 7.43 14.99
CA TYR A 42 -11.92 7.39 15.96
C TYR A 42 -11.80 8.50 17.00
N GLU A 43 -10.59 8.73 17.51
CA GLU A 43 -10.31 9.76 18.52
C GLU A 43 -10.28 11.17 17.92
N ASP A 44 -10.34 11.31 16.60
CA ASP A 44 -10.18 12.55 15.85
C ASP A 44 -8.93 13.32 16.28
N LYS A 45 -7.81 12.60 16.30
CA LYS A 45 -6.52 13.08 16.82
C LYS A 45 -6.12 14.40 16.18
N LYS A 46 -5.52 15.28 17.00
CA LYS A 46 -4.76 16.45 16.55
C LYS A 46 -3.29 16.21 16.82
N PHE A 47 -2.44 16.56 15.89
CA PHE A 47 -1.01 16.46 16.06
C PHE A 47 -0.45 17.77 16.63
N GLU A 48 0.51 17.68 17.53
CA GLU A 48 1.12 18.85 18.16
C GLU A 48 2.07 19.60 17.20
N ASN A 49 2.66 18.87 16.25
CA ASN A 49 3.60 19.41 15.28
C ASN A 49 3.74 18.49 14.06
N ILE A 50 4.37 19.01 13.01
CA ILE A 50 4.51 18.30 11.73
C ILE A 50 5.47 17.11 11.79
N THR A 51 6.42 17.09 12.74
CA THR A 51 7.34 15.94 12.92
C THR A 51 6.56 14.67 13.25
N GLN A 52 5.55 14.77 14.12
CA GLN A 52 4.71 13.63 14.50
C GLN A 52 3.98 13.03 13.30
N VAL A 53 3.54 13.87 12.37
CA VAL A 53 2.84 13.43 11.15
C VAL A 53 3.80 12.89 10.09
N TRP A 54 4.98 13.53 9.95
CA TRP A 54 5.92 13.23 8.87
C TRP A 54 6.97 12.19 9.22
N LEU A 55 7.45 12.19 10.46
CA LEU A 55 8.61 11.39 10.86
C LEU A 55 8.27 10.34 11.95
N GLY A 56 7.01 10.28 12.38
CA GLY A 56 6.61 9.36 13.44
C GLY A 56 6.87 7.89 13.09
N GLU A 57 6.54 7.48 11.87
CA GLU A 57 6.68 6.09 11.41
C GLU A 57 7.10 5.99 9.92
N ASP A 58 7.63 7.06 9.33
CA ASP A 58 7.97 7.11 7.90
C ASP A 58 9.43 6.69 7.66
N HIS A 59 9.63 5.40 7.46
CA HIS A 59 10.94 4.84 7.14
C HIS A 59 11.49 5.29 5.75
N TYR A 60 10.69 5.85 4.86
CA TYR A 60 11.14 6.47 3.60
C TYR A 60 11.98 7.72 3.91
N LYS A 61 11.46 8.61 4.76
CA LYS A 61 12.16 9.83 5.18
C LYS A 61 13.38 9.52 6.03
N TRP A 62 13.27 8.59 6.99
CA TRP A 62 14.40 8.16 7.81
C TRP A 62 15.58 7.67 6.99
N ARG A 63 15.31 6.89 5.93
CA ARG A 63 16.34 6.40 5.01
C ARG A 63 17.09 7.55 4.34
N GLN A 64 16.41 8.60 3.91
CA GLN A 64 17.04 9.75 3.24
C GLN A 64 17.82 10.61 4.23
N ILE A 65 17.31 10.81 5.43
CA ILE A 65 18.04 11.53 6.49
C ILE A 65 19.35 10.81 6.82
N ARG A 66 19.35 9.48 6.92
CA ARG A 66 20.57 8.68 7.08
C ARG A 66 21.54 8.84 5.91
N SER A 67 21.02 8.84 4.69
CA SER A 67 21.82 9.05 3.48
C SER A 67 22.51 10.43 3.46
N ASN A 68 21.95 11.41 4.19
CA ASN A 68 22.55 12.71 4.41
C ASN A 68 23.61 12.73 5.54
N GLY A 69 23.95 11.57 6.15
CA GLY A 69 24.98 11.46 7.17
C GLY A 69 24.58 11.94 8.57
N VAL A 70 23.28 11.97 8.86
CA VAL A 70 22.72 12.41 10.15
C VAL A 70 22.80 11.29 11.17
N ASP A 71 23.14 11.62 12.41
CA ASP A 71 23.18 10.68 13.53
C ASP A 71 21.78 10.13 13.85
N GLU A 72 21.72 8.84 14.18
CA GLU A 72 20.47 8.12 14.44
C GLU A 72 19.64 8.71 15.59
N ARG A 73 20.30 9.37 16.55
CA ARG A 73 19.61 10.10 17.65
C ARG A 73 18.64 11.16 17.13
N LEU A 74 18.98 11.80 16.00
CA LEU A 74 18.18 12.83 15.33
C LEU A 74 17.14 12.25 14.35
N ILE A 75 17.06 10.93 14.20
CA ILE A 75 16.15 10.26 13.26
C ILE A 75 15.08 9.48 14.02
N THR A 76 15.46 8.37 14.65
CA THR A 76 14.57 7.50 15.43
C THR A 76 14.84 7.55 16.93
N GLY A 77 15.91 8.23 17.37
CA GLY A 77 16.30 8.34 18.77
C GLY A 77 15.50 9.39 19.56
N ASP A 78 16.06 9.83 20.66
CA ASP A 78 15.43 10.62 21.72
C ASP A 78 15.51 12.15 21.54
N SER A 79 15.95 12.63 20.38
CA SER A 79 15.95 14.06 20.07
C SER A 79 14.54 14.63 20.03
N THR A 80 14.42 15.92 20.26
CA THR A 80 13.14 16.64 20.21
C THR A 80 12.55 16.62 18.80
N ASP A 81 11.23 16.75 18.69
CA ASP A 81 10.53 16.86 17.41
C ASP A 81 11.07 18.01 16.55
N ARG A 82 11.45 19.13 17.18
CA ARG A 82 12.03 20.27 16.48
C ARG A 82 13.40 19.93 15.89
N GLU A 83 14.30 19.32 16.63
CA GLU A 83 15.61 18.90 16.12
C GLU A 83 15.46 17.93 14.94
N LYS A 84 14.51 16.97 15.01
CA LYS A 84 14.20 16.05 13.92
C LYS A 84 13.66 16.76 12.68
N PHE A 85 12.79 17.78 12.89
CA PHE A 85 12.30 18.60 11.79
C PHE A 85 13.43 19.41 11.12
N ASP A 86 14.32 19.99 11.88
CA ASP A 86 15.44 20.77 11.35
C ASP A 86 16.36 19.93 10.48
N VAL A 87 16.64 18.68 10.86
CA VAL A 87 17.44 17.80 10.00
C VAL A 87 16.68 17.35 8.75
N TRP A 88 15.36 17.23 8.82
CA TRP A 88 14.55 17.01 7.61
C TRP A 88 14.58 18.22 6.68
N ALA A 89 14.39 19.42 7.19
CA ALA A 89 14.48 20.67 6.45
C ALA A 89 15.86 20.88 5.79
N ALA A 90 16.94 20.43 6.46
CA ALA A 90 18.29 20.46 5.91
C ALA A 90 18.57 19.34 4.89
N THR A 91 17.85 18.22 4.96
CA THR A 91 17.99 17.10 4.04
C THR A 91 17.21 17.32 2.76
N LEU A 92 16.02 17.84 2.85
CA LEU A 92 15.06 17.95 1.75
C LEU A 92 15.62 18.64 0.49
N PRO A 93 16.36 19.77 0.55
CA PRO A 93 16.94 20.40 -0.63
C PRO A 93 17.95 19.53 -1.40
N LYS A 94 18.50 18.49 -0.77
CA LYS A 94 19.42 17.55 -1.41
C LYS A 94 18.71 16.41 -2.14
N LEU A 95 17.40 16.30 -1.98
CA LEU A 95 16.56 15.25 -2.57
C LEU A 95 16.03 15.64 -3.96
N ILE A 96 16.86 16.30 -4.79
CA ILE A 96 16.47 16.62 -6.16
C ILE A 96 16.13 15.36 -6.95
N GLY A 97 14.96 15.33 -7.58
CA GLY A 97 14.46 14.15 -8.31
C GLY A 97 13.84 13.05 -7.44
N ASN A 98 13.89 13.16 -6.12
CA ASN A 98 13.28 12.22 -5.21
C ASN A 98 11.80 12.58 -4.97
N PRO A 99 10.86 11.61 -4.93
CA PRO A 99 9.43 11.89 -4.73
C PRO A 99 9.14 12.56 -3.38
N LEU A 100 9.93 12.30 -2.34
CA LEU A 100 9.75 12.93 -1.03
C LEU A 100 9.88 14.46 -1.07
N TYR A 101 10.67 14.99 -2.01
CA TYR A 101 10.74 16.42 -2.24
C TYR A 101 9.40 16.97 -2.72
N HIS A 102 8.80 16.32 -3.73
CA HIS A 102 7.51 16.72 -4.28
C HIS A 102 6.38 16.49 -3.27
N TRP A 103 6.33 15.34 -2.62
CA TRP A 103 5.26 15.01 -1.67
C TRP A 103 5.24 15.97 -0.49
N SER A 104 6.40 16.24 0.13
CA SER A 104 6.48 17.21 1.25
C SER A 104 5.96 18.58 0.86
N HIS A 105 6.29 19.06 -0.35
CA HIS A 105 5.81 20.37 -0.80
C HIS A 105 4.33 20.36 -1.21
N LEU A 106 3.81 19.28 -1.81
CA LEU A 106 2.37 19.12 -2.06
C LEU A 106 1.56 19.11 -0.75
N GLU A 107 2.09 18.46 0.28
CA GLU A 107 1.48 18.45 1.61
C GLU A 107 1.48 19.85 2.24
N LEU A 108 2.61 20.58 2.16
CA LEU A 108 2.70 21.95 2.63
C LEU A 108 1.76 22.90 1.89
N GLN A 109 1.65 22.75 0.57
CA GLN A 109 0.72 23.55 -0.24
C GLN A 109 -0.74 23.25 0.11
N LYS A 110 -1.10 21.97 0.13
CA LYS A 110 -2.51 21.55 0.27
C LYS A 110 -3.08 21.83 1.66
N TYR A 111 -2.34 21.48 2.71
CA TYR A 111 -2.87 21.54 4.08
C TYR A 111 -2.48 22.82 4.83
N PHE A 112 -1.35 23.41 4.45
CA PHE A 112 -0.81 24.55 5.19
C PHE A 112 -0.80 25.85 4.38
N ASN A 113 -1.15 25.78 3.08
CA ASN A 113 -1.11 26.93 2.17
C ASN A 113 0.30 27.59 2.07
N PHE A 114 1.33 26.77 2.22
CA PHE A 114 2.72 27.21 2.06
C PHE A 114 3.22 26.88 0.65
N ASN A 115 3.47 27.90 -0.16
CA ASN A 115 3.88 27.74 -1.57
C ASN A 115 5.38 27.97 -1.79
N GLY A 116 6.14 28.16 -0.72
CA GLY A 116 7.60 28.25 -0.74
C GLY A 116 8.27 26.87 -0.83
N HIS A 117 9.58 26.83 -0.70
CA HIS A 117 10.32 25.59 -0.55
C HIS A 117 10.85 25.46 0.87
N LEU A 118 10.78 24.24 1.40
CA LEU A 118 11.31 23.93 2.74
C LEU A 118 12.83 23.73 2.64
N CYS A 119 13.55 24.55 3.38
CA CYS A 119 14.99 24.52 3.53
C CYS A 119 15.36 25.07 4.93
N PRO A 120 16.64 25.09 5.33
CA PRO A 120 17.03 25.63 6.63
C PRO A 120 16.57 27.08 6.86
N ASP A 121 16.57 27.92 5.82
CA ASP A 121 16.20 29.36 5.95
C ASP A 121 14.68 29.53 6.17
N SER A 122 13.85 28.61 5.70
CA SER A 122 12.38 28.67 5.86
C SER A 122 11.89 27.75 7.00
N ALA A 123 12.78 27.03 7.68
CA ALA A 123 12.40 26.02 8.68
C ALA A 123 11.60 26.62 9.83
N ASP A 124 11.96 27.80 10.36
CA ASP A 124 11.22 28.45 11.44
C ASP A 124 9.82 28.87 11.01
N GLU A 125 9.67 29.43 9.82
CA GLU A 125 8.38 29.80 9.24
C GLU A 125 7.47 28.60 9.12
N VAL A 126 7.96 27.51 8.48
CA VAL A 126 7.17 26.29 8.25
C VAL A 126 6.81 25.60 9.56
N TRP A 127 7.75 25.53 10.51
CA TRP A 127 7.48 24.96 11.82
C TRP A 127 6.33 25.67 12.55
N ASN A 128 6.40 27.00 12.63
CA ASN A 128 5.40 27.79 13.34
C ASN A 128 4.05 27.74 12.63
N LEU A 129 4.02 27.88 11.30
CA LEU A 129 2.80 27.79 10.49
C LEU A 129 2.11 26.44 10.65
N THR A 130 2.88 25.35 10.54
CA THR A 130 2.30 24.00 10.63
C THR A 130 1.83 23.66 12.03
N LYS A 131 2.57 24.07 13.07
CA LYS A 131 2.18 23.91 14.46
C LYS A 131 0.88 24.67 14.79
N GLU A 132 0.74 25.89 14.34
CA GLU A 132 -0.47 26.69 14.51
C GLU A 132 -1.68 26.03 13.85
N LYS A 133 -1.56 25.61 12.61
CA LYS A 133 -2.65 24.98 11.86
C LYS A 133 -3.04 23.59 12.39
N LEU A 134 -2.08 22.75 12.76
CA LEU A 134 -2.35 21.42 13.33
C LEU A 134 -3.09 21.49 14.69
N ALA A 135 -2.98 22.60 15.41
CA ALA A 135 -3.73 22.81 16.64
C ALA A 135 -5.23 23.10 16.42
N THR A 136 -5.63 23.43 15.19
CA THR A 136 -7.02 23.76 14.85
C THR A 136 -7.85 22.51 14.55
N ASP A 137 -9.18 22.65 14.59
CA ASP A 137 -10.09 21.60 14.15
C ASP A 137 -9.98 21.31 12.65
N GLU A 138 -9.60 22.31 11.85
CA GLU A 138 -9.46 22.17 10.39
C GLU A 138 -8.51 21.04 9.99
N LEU A 139 -7.46 20.82 10.77
CA LEU A 139 -6.48 19.75 10.55
C LEU A 139 -6.53 18.65 11.63
N SER A 140 -7.70 18.41 12.24
CA SER A 140 -7.95 17.13 12.92
C SER A 140 -7.94 15.99 11.89
N VAL A 141 -7.62 14.77 12.33
CA VAL A 141 -7.51 13.60 11.44
C VAL A 141 -8.74 13.42 10.55
N ARG A 142 -9.95 13.52 11.11
CA ARG A 142 -11.18 13.37 10.31
C ARG A 142 -11.34 14.48 9.29
N ASN A 143 -10.96 15.71 9.63
CA ASN A 143 -11.06 16.83 8.71
C ASN A 143 -9.97 16.79 7.63
N ILE A 144 -8.75 16.32 7.92
CA ILE A 144 -7.75 16.04 6.89
C ILE A 144 -8.31 15.03 5.86
N ILE A 145 -8.93 13.94 6.32
CA ILE A 145 -9.54 12.92 5.44
C ILE A 145 -10.66 13.53 4.59
N ARG A 146 -11.61 14.27 5.21
CA ARG A 146 -12.71 14.93 4.49
C ARG A 146 -12.22 15.96 3.49
N ASN A 147 -11.31 16.84 3.89
CA ASN A 147 -10.74 17.90 3.05
C ASN A 147 -9.91 17.34 1.88
N SER A 148 -9.48 16.08 2.01
CA SER A 148 -8.80 15.34 0.95
C SER A 148 -9.78 14.66 -0.03
N ASN A 149 -11.09 14.75 0.21
CA ASN A 149 -12.13 14.09 -0.57
C ASN A 149 -11.96 12.56 -0.61
N VAL A 150 -11.66 11.96 0.55
CA VAL A 150 -11.53 10.50 0.69
C VAL A 150 -12.88 9.89 1.00
N GLU A 151 -13.28 8.86 0.25
CA GLU A 151 -14.53 8.12 0.47
C GLU A 151 -14.30 6.79 1.19
N VAL A 152 -13.21 6.10 0.88
CA VAL A 152 -12.91 4.77 1.45
C VAL A 152 -11.45 4.69 1.83
N ILE A 153 -11.20 4.12 3.01
CA ILE A 153 -9.87 3.76 3.52
C ILE A 153 -9.90 2.29 3.88
N CYS A 154 -8.97 1.48 3.35
CA CYS A 154 -8.71 0.12 3.82
C CYS A 154 -7.40 0.11 4.62
N THR A 155 -7.49 -0.24 5.88
CA THR A 155 -6.36 -0.35 6.80
C THR A 155 -5.60 -1.67 6.56
N THR A 156 -4.71 -2.05 7.47
CA THR A 156 -3.99 -3.34 7.41
C THR A 156 -4.09 -4.00 8.78
N ASP A 157 -4.83 -5.12 8.86
CA ASP A 157 -5.26 -5.70 10.13
C ASP A 157 -4.92 -7.19 10.22
N ASP A 158 -4.45 -7.60 11.38
CA ASP A 158 -4.07 -8.99 11.65
C ASP A 158 -5.31 -9.86 11.94
N PRO A 159 -5.35 -11.15 11.54
CA PRO A 159 -6.42 -12.09 11.89
C PRO A 159 -6.86 -12.11 13.36
N ILE A 160 -5.95 -11.81 14.28
CA ILE A 160 -6.28 -11.78 15.73
C ILE A 160 -6.88 -10.46 16.21
N ASP A 161 -6.94 -9.43 15.37
CA ASP A 161 -7.45 -8.12 15.75
C ASP A 161 -8.94 -8.15 16.06
N SER A 162 -9.33 -7.42 17.11
CA SER A 162 -10.73 -7.31 17.51
C SER A 162 -11.59 -6.45 16.60
N LEU A 163 -10.98 -5.67 15.71
CA LEU A 163 -11.61 -4.65 14.86
C LEU A 163 -12.45 -3.61 15.65
N GLY A 164 -12.17 -3.45 16.95
CA GLY A 164 -12.97 -2.62 17.82
C GLY A 164 -13.07 -1.16 17.38
N TRP A 165 -12.04 -0.62 16.74
CA TRP A 165 -12.06 0.74 16.21
C TRP A 165 -12.86 0.86 14.94
N HIS A 166 -12.82 -0.12 14.04
CA HIS A 166 -13.65 -0.17 12.83
C HIS A 166 -15.13 -0.25 13.18
N ILE A 167 -15.48 -1.10 14.15
CA ILE A 167 -16.85 -1.24 14.65
C ILE A 167 -17.36 0.10 15.19
N LYS A 168 -16.58 0.78 16.03
CA LYS A 168 -16.93 2.08 16.59
C LYS A 168 -17.03 3.18 15.52
N LEU A 169 -16.13 3.19 14.55
CA LEU A 169 -16.15 4.17 13.45
C LEU A 169 -17.41 4.02 12.59
N ARG A 170 -17.86 2.79 12.34
CA ARG A 170 -19.10 2.51 11.59
C ARG A 170 -20.34 3.05 12.28
N GLU A 171 -20.33 3.22 13.61
CA GLU A 171 -21.45 3.76 14.37
C GLU A 171 -21.55 5.30 14.30
N ILE A 172 -20.50 5.98 13.82
CA ILE A 172 -20.48 7.44 13.70
C ILE A 172 -21.31 7.85 12.46
N LYS A 173 -22.50 8.45 12.69
CA LYS A 173 -23.46 8.77 11.62
C LYS A 173 -22.91 9.74 10.56
N ASP A 174 -22.12 10.73 10.96
CA ASP A 174 -21.65 11.83 10.10
C ASP A 174 -20.14 11.75 9.85
N LEU A 175 -19.58 10.55 9.78
CA LEU A 175 -18.16 10.37 9.52
C LEU A 175 -17.76 10.90 8.13
N GLY A 176 -18.60 10.70 7.11
CA GLY A 176 -18.42 11.21 5.75
C GLY A 176 -17.54 10.35 4.86
N PHE A 177 -16.94 9.27 5.39
CA PHE A 177 -16.12 8.31 4.67
C PHE A 177 -16.19 6.94 5.35
N LYS A 178 -15.78 5.88 4.65
CA LYS A 178 -15.73 4.51 5.20
C LYS A 178 -14.30 4.18 5.64
N VAL A 179 -14.16 3.48 6.76
CA VAL A 179 -12.90 2.86 7.21
C VAL A 179 -13.15 1.37 7.34
N LEU A 180 -12.54 0.60 6.45
CA LEU A 180 -12.75 -0.84 6.32
C LEU A 180 -11.48 -1.58 6.72
N PRO A 181 -11.58 -2.74 7.38
CA PRO A 181 -10.42 -3.58 7.65
C PRO A 181 -9.94 -4.26 6.37
N ALA A 182 -8.63 -4.51 6.27
CA ALA A 182 -8.05 -5.41 5.30
C ALA A 182 -7.34 -6.56 6.00
N TRP A 183 -7.56 -7.76 5.51
CA TRP A 183 -7.07 -9.00 6.10
C TRP A 183 -5.61 -9.26 5.74
N ARG A 184 -4.70 -9.26 6.74
CA ARG A 184 -3.26 -9.53 6.54
C ARG A 184 -2.76 -10.68 7.43
N PRO A 185 -2.78 -11.94 6.94
CA PRO A 185 -2.44 -13.12 7.73
C PRO A 185 -0.94 -13.45 7.72
N ASP A 186 -0.05 -12.49 7.51
CA ASP A 186 1.39 -12.72 7.36
C ASP A 186 2.00 -13.47 8.55
N LYS A 187 1.55 -13.23 9.78
CA LYS A 187 2.05 -13.94 10.96
C LYS A 187 1.64 -15.41 10.98
N ALA A 188 0.48 -15.75 10.41
CA ALA A 188 0.08 -17.15 10.23
C ALA A 188 0.84 -17.82 9.08
N THR A 189 1.28 -17.04 8.07
CA THR A 189 2.01 -17.54 6.92
C THR A 189 3.51 -17.72 7.21
N ASN A 190 4.09 -16.87 8.04
CA ASN A 190 5.53 -16.84 8.31
C ASN A 190 5.96 -17.85 9.40
N ILE A 191 5.78 -19.14 9.10
CA ILE A 191 6.03 -20.28 9.99
C ILE A 191 7.46 -20.35 10.56
N GLU A 192 8.44 -19.74 9.86
CA GLU A 192 9.85 -19.70 10.27
C GLU A 192 10.14 -18.69 11.40
N LYS A 193 9.22 -17.77 11.68
CA LYS A 193 9.44 -16.72 12.68
C LYS A 193 9.44 -17.30 14.09
N SER A 194 10.29 -16.75 14.97
CA SER A 194 10.45 -17.21 16.34
C SER A 194 9.18 -17.11 17.18
N ASP A 195 8.32 -16.12 16.90
CA ASP A 195 7.06 -15.83 17.58
C ASP A 195 5.85 -16.58 16.98
N PHE A 196 6.05 -17.45 15.98
CA PHE A 196 4.98 -18.16 15.30
C PHE A 196 4.09 -18.98 16.25
N THR A 197 4.71 -19.75 17.16
CA THR A 197 3.96 -20.61 18.11
C THR A 197 3.10 -19.79 19.07
N ASP A 198 3.63 -18.66 19.55
CA ASP A 198 2.90 -17.73 20.41
C ASP A 198 1.73 -17.09 19.66
N TYR A 199 1.95 -16.75 18.38
CA TYR A 199 0.89 -16.23 17.52
C TYR A 199 -0.22 -17.26 17.31
N ILE A 200 0.09 -18.51 17.02
CA ILE A 200 -0.89 -19.62 16.86
C ILE A 200 -1.69 -19.84 18.16
N SER A 201 -1.07 -19.67 19.31
CA SER A 201 -1.75 -19.75 20.60
C SER A 201 -2.80 -18.63 20.75
N LYS A 202 -2.44 -17.39 20.40
CA LYS A 202 -3.38 -16.24 20.38
C LYS A 202 -4.51 -16.44 19.36
N LEU A 203 -4.16 -16.93 18.16
CA LEU A 203 -5.16 -17.24 17.13
C LEU A 203 -6.15 -18.29 17.63
N SER A 204 -5.67 -19.32 18.35
CA SER A 204 -6.53 -20.34 18.95
C SER A 204 -7.50 -19.74 19.97
N GLU A 205 -7.02 -18.82 20.81
CA GLU A 205 -7.82 -18.12 21.80
C GLU A 205 -8.92 -17.27 21.15
N VAL A 206 -8.54 -16.35 20.22
CA VAL A 206 -9.51 -15.41 19.63
C VAL A 206 -10.50 -16.08 18.68
N SER A 207 -10.10 -17.18 18.03
CA SER A 207 -10.99 -17.97 17.18
C SER A 207 -11.86 -18.96 17.97
N GLY A 208 -11.45 -19.33 19.18
CA GLY A 208 -12.06 -20.40 19.96
C GLY A 208 -11.87 -21.79 19.30
N VAL A 209 -10.86 -21.95 18.45
CA VAL A 209 -10.48 -23.21 17.80
C VAL A 209 -9.06 -23.58 18.22
N ALA A 210 -8.90 -24.66 18.98
CA ALA A 210 -7.59 -25.15 19.38
C ALA A 210 -6.81 -25.64 18.14
N VAL A 211 -5.80 -24.87 17.72
CA VAL A 211 -4.94 -25.20 16.58
C VAL A 211 -3.90 -26.23 17.01
N LYS A 212 -3.94 -27.41 16.40
CA LYS A 212 -3.01 -28.53 16.66
C LYS A 212 -2.52 -29.23 15.38
N ASP A 213 -3.13 -28.91 14.25
CA ASP A 213 -2.86 -29.47 12.94
C ASP A 213 -3.30 -28.47 11.85
N PHE A 214 -2.99 -28.79 10.59
CA PHE A 214 -3.27 -27.88 9.48
C PHE A 214 -4.77 -27.65 9.26
N ASP A 215 -5.61 -28.67 9.49
CA ASP A 215 -7.07 -28.53 9.38
C ASP A 215 -7.66 -27.61 10.44
N THR A 216 -7.20 -27.71 11.67
CA THR A 216 -7.66 -26.82 12.74
C THR A 216 -7.12 -25.40 12.56
N LEU A 217 -5.93 -25.21 11.97
CA LEU A 217 -5.43 -23.90 11.58
C LEU A 217 -6.33 -23.26 10.52
N LYS A 218 -6.67 -23.99 9.44
CA LYS A 218 -7.60 -23.51 8.41
C LYS A 218 -8.94 -23.12 9.03
N LYS A 219 -9.50 -23.93 9.93
CA LYS A 219 -10.76 -23.63 10.64
C LYS A 219 -10.67 -22.37 11.50
N ALA A 220 -9.57 -22.17 12.23
CA ALA A 220 -9.35 -20.97 13.04
C ALA A 220 -9.31 -19.72 12.18
N LEU A 221 -8.52 -19.74 11.09
CA LEU A 221 -8.41 -18.62 10.15
C LEU A 221 -9.73 -18.35 9.44
N LEU A 222 -10.45 -19.38 8.99
CA LEU A 222 -11.77 -19.22 8.35
C LEU A 222 -12.77 -18.54 9.28
N LYS A 223 -12.82 -18.93 10.55
CA LYS A 223 -13.70 -18.28 11.52
C LYS A 223 -13.36 -16.80 11.72
N ARG A 224 -12.08 -16.46 11.70
CA ARG A 224 -11.63 -15.05 11.77
C ARG A 224 -11.93 -14.30 10.46
N LEU A 225 -11.79 -14.97 9.33
CA LEU A 225 -12.08 -14.42 8.02
C LEU A 225 -13.57 -14.05 7.87
N GLU A 226 -14.47 -14.91 8.35
CA GLU A 226 -15.91 -14.60 8.42
C GLU A 226 -16.20 -13.40 9.34
N PHE A 227 -15.52 -13.30 10.48
CA PHE A 227 -15.63 -12.15 11.35
C PHE A 227 -15.18 -10.84 10.66
N PHE A 228 -14.10 -10.87 9.88
CA PHE A 228 -13.66 -9.73 9.09
C PHE A 228 -14.68 -9.38 8.00
N ASN A 229 -15.22 -10.38 7.31
CA ASN A 229 -16.26 -10.21 6.30
C ASN A 229 -17.52 -9.55 6.87
N GLU A 230 -18.00 -9.97 8.03
CA GLU A 230 -19.13 -9.36 8.74
C GLU A 230 -18.87 -7.91 9.15
N ASN A 231 -17.60 -7.54 9.29
CA ASN A 231 -17.17 -6.18 9.59
C ASN A 231 -16.79 -5.35 8.37
N GLY A 232 -17.12 -5.83 7.15
CA GLY A 232 -17.01 -5.07 5.91
C GLY A 232 -15.66 -5.20 5.20
N CYS A 233 -14.83 -6.17 5.60
CA CYS A 233 -13.63 -6.52 4.86
C CYS A 233 -14.00 -7.09 3.48
N SER A 234 -13.30 -6.64 2.43
CA SER A 234 -13.45 -7.15 1.06
C SER A 234 -12.09 -7.34 0.37
N VAL A 235 -11.01 -7.28 1.13
CA VAL A 235 -9.65 -7.30 0.60
C VAL A 235 -8.71 -8.02 1.54
N SER A 236 -7.84 -8.85 0.97
CA SER A 236 -6.66 -9.38 1.65
C SER A 236 -5.39 -8.71 1.16
N ASP A 237 -4.39 -8.67 2.01
CA ASP A 237 -3.05 -8.20 1.72
C ASP A 237 -2.02 -9.20 2.23
N HIS A 238 -0.98 -9.44 1.44
CA HIS A 238 0.10 -10.37 1.76
C HIS A 238 1.45 -9.74 1.41
N GLY A 239 2.35 -9.68 2.39
CA GLY A 239 3.74 -9.31 2.19
C GLY A 239 4.64 -10.54 2.18
N VAL A 240 5.01 -11.04 1.00
CA VAL A 240 5.85 -12.23 0.83
C VAL A 240 7.18 -11.90 0.15
N ASP A 241 8.22 -12.70 0.37
CA ASP A 241 9.50 -12.49 -0.31
C ASP A 241 9.34 -12.66 -1.84
N PHE A 242 8.59 -13.69 -2.23
CA PHE A 242 8.10 -13.97 -3.59
C PHE A 242 6.85 -14.82 -3.49
N VAL A 243 6.07 -14.96 -4.55
CA VAL A 243 4.90 -15.83 -4.55
C VAL A 243 5.35 -17.28 -4.62
N TYR A 244 5.09 -18.01 -3.55
CA TYR A 244 5.57 -19.39 -3.38
C TYR A 244 4.68 -20.37 -4.13
N TYR A 245 5.29 -21.32 -4.85
CA TYR A 245 4.60 -22.50 -5.38
C TYR A 245 5.49 -23.73 -5.24
N TYR A 246 5.33 -24.40 -4.10
CA TYR A 246 5.99 -25.67 -3.73
C TYR A 246 4.91 -26.63 -3.24
N PRO A 247 4.18 -27.28 -4.16
CA PRO A 247 3.04 -28.12 -3.79
C PRO A 247 3.45 -29.31 -2.91
N ALA A 248 2.62 -29.62 -1.95
CA ALA A 248 2.74 -30.79 -1.09
C ALA A 248 1.34 -31.27 -0.71
N ASP A 249 1.20 -32.55 -0.38
CA ASP A 249 -0.05 -33.08 0.12
C ASP A 249 -0.35 -32.61 1.56
N ASP A 250 -1.61 -32.68 1.96
CA ASP A 250 -2.05 -32.21 3.27
C ASP A 250 -1.34 -32.93 4.42
N ALA A 251 -1.00 -34.22 4.28
CA ALA A 251 -0.29 -34.97 5.31
C ALA A 251 1.12 -34.45 5.54
N LYS A 252 1.82 -34.05 4.46
CA LYS A 252 3.14 -33.43 4.55
C LYS A 252 3.08 -32.05 5.19
N VAL A 253 2.12 -31.22 4.78
CA VAL A 253 1.92 -29.87 5.35
C VAL A 253 1.56 -29.95 6.84
N ASP A 254 0.70 -30.89 7.20
CA ASP A 254 0.31 -31.17 8.58
C ASP A 254 1.52 -31.58 9.44
N ALA A 255 2.37 -32.47 8.91
CA ALA A 255 3.61 -32.88 9.60
C ALA A 255 4.55 -31.69 9.82
N VAL A 256 4.70 -30.79 8.84
CA VAL A 256 5.51 -29.56 8.96
C VAL A 256 4.99 -28.65 10.07
N LEU A 257 3.67 -28.41 10.10
CA LEU A 257 3.08 -27.57 11.15
C LEU A 257 3.24 -28.19 12.54
N LYS A 258 2.97 -29.50 12.70
CA LYS A 258 3.15 -30.22 13.98
C LYS A 258 4.60 -30.16 14.47
N LYS A 259 5.56 -30.38 13.57
CA LYS A 259 7.00 -30.24 13.85
C LYS A 259 7.31 -28.85 14.39
N ARG A 260 6.80 -27.80 13.75
CA ARG A 260 7.02 -26.42 14.19
C ARG A 260 6.37 -26.09 15.53
N LEU A 261 5.14 -26.57 15.75
CA LEU A 261 4.44 -26.40 17.03
C LEU A 261 5.11 -27.15 18.19
N ALA A 262 5.84 -28.23 17.89
CA ALA A 262 6.68 -28.94 18.87
C ALA A 262 8.02 -28.23 19.17
N GLY A 263 8.30 -27.10 18.51
CA GLY A 263 9.54 -26.35 18.69
C GLY A 263 10.72 -26.88 17.88
N GLU A 264 10.48 -27.77 16.93
CA GLU A 264 11.49 -28.35 16.07
C GLU A 264 11.80 -27.45 14.87
N ASP A 265 13.05 -27.52 14.37
CA ASP A 265 13.45 -26.80 13.17
C ASP A 265 12.81 -27.39 11.92
N ILE A 266 12.46 -26.50 10.99
CA ILE A 266 11.91 -26.84 9.68
C ILE A 266 12.86 -26.39 8.59
N SER A 267 13.01 -27.19 7.53
CA SER A 267 13.81 -26.83 6.36
C SER A 267 13.16 -25.74 5.52
N LEU A 268 13.94 -25.08 4.68
CA LEU A 268 13.44 -24.06 3.76
C LEU A 268 12.36 -24.60 2.81
N THR A 269 12.50 -25.83 2.32
CA THR A 269 11.49 -26.50 1.49
C THR A 269 10.20 -26.72 2.25
N GLU A 270 10.27 -27.17 3.52
CA GLU A 270 9.09 -27.33 4.37
C GLU A 270 8.37 -25.99 4.62
N GLN A 271 9.12 -24.91 4.83
CA GLN A 271 8.56 -23.55 4.95
C GLN A 271 7.77 -23.17 3.69
N TYR A 272 8.36 -23.34 2.50
CA TYR A 272 7.71 -22.99 1.23
C TYR A 272 6.50 -23.86 0.93
N GLN A 273 6.54 -25.16 1.26
CA GLN A 273 5.40 -26.07 1.15
C GLN A 273 4.23 -25.64 2.03
N TYR A 274 4.49 -25.30 3.28
CA TYR A 274 3.47 -24.78 4.20
C TYR A 274 2.89 -23.44 3.70
N LYS A 275 3.74 -22.46 3.32
CA LYS A 275 3.30 -21.15 2.80
C LYS A 275 2.44 -21.32 1.56
N THR A 276 2.84 -22.18 0.62
CA THR A 276 2.06 -22.48 -0.59
C THR A 276 0.67 -23.04 -0.23
N ALA A 277 0.62 -24.06 0.62
CA ALA A 277 -0.65 -24.71 0.98
C ALA A 277 -1.60 -23.73 1.70
N LEU A 278 -1.06 -22.91 2.61
CA LEU A 278 -1.86 -21.91 3.33
C LEU A 278 -2.38 -20.81 2.41
N LEU A 279 -1.52 -20.24 1.56
CA LEU A 279 -1.93 -19.19 0.62
C LEU A 279 -2.96 -19.69 -0.40
N LEU A 280 -2.83 -20.93 -0.90
CA LEU A 280 -3.83 -21.54 -1.77
C LEU A 280 -5.17 -21.75 -1.04
N ALA A 281 -5.14 -22.22 0.20
CA ALA A 281 -6.36 -22.39 0.99
C ALA A 281 -7.07 -21.06 1.25
N LEU A 282 -6.31 -20.01 1.60
CA LEU A 282 -6.85 -18.68 1.81
C LEU A 282 -7.35 -18.04 0.50
N GLY A 283 -6.62 -18.21 -0.60
CA GLY A 283 -7.02 -17.71 -1.92
C GLY A 283 -8.38 -18.23 -2.37
N ARG A 284 -8.66 -19.52 -2.12
CA ARG A 284 -10.00 -20.12 -2.38
C ARG A 284 -11.10 -19.46 -1.54
N GLU A 285 -10.81 -19.16 -0.28
CA GLU A 285 -11.76 -18.46 0.59
C GLU A 285 -11.99 -17.02 0.14
N TYR A 286 -10.96 -16.31 -0.33
CA TYR A 286 -11.12 -14.97 -0.91
C TYR A 286 -12.01 -15.02 -2.15
N HIS A 287 -11.85 -16.01 -3.01
CA HIS A 287 -12.76 -16.24 -4.15
C HIS A 287 -14.20 -16.46 -3.67
N ARG A 288 -14.42 -17.36 -2.70
CA ARG A 288 -15.75 -17.66 -2.13
C ARG A 288 -16.45 -16.41 -1.59
N LEU A 289 -15.69 -15.52 -0.94
CA LEU A 289 -16.18 -14.26 -0.36
C LEU A 289 -16.22 -13.10 -1.36
N ASN A 290 -15.79 -13.33 -2.61
CA ASN A 290 -15.64 -12.28 -3.63
C ASN A 290 -14.69 -11.13 -3.21
N TRP A 291 -13.68 -11.44 -2.38
CA TRP A 291 -12.66 -10.49 -1.98
C TRP A 291 -11.60 -10.28 -3.06
N VAL A 292 -10.86 -9.20 -2.93
CA VAL A 292 -9.65 -8.94 -3.71
C VAL A 292 -8.43 -9.47 -2.95
N MET A 293 -7.59 -10.26 -3.62
CA MET A 293 -6.30 -10.71 -3.09
C MET A 293 -5.19 -9.77 -3.56
N GLN A 294 -4.48 -9.14 -2.63
CA GLN A 294 -3.29 -8.34 -2.93
C GLN A 294 -2.03 -9.09 -2.53
N LEU A 295 -1.09 -9.22 -3.46
CA LEU A 295 0.20 -9.90 -3.25
C LEU A 295 1.34 -8.89 -3.45
N HIS A 296 1.99 -8.49 -2.35
CA HIS A 296 3.18 -7.66 -2.33
C HIS A 296 4.42 -8.54 -2.20
N PHE A 297 5.36 -8.45 -3.14
CA PHE A 297 6.55 -9.29 -3.17
C PHE A 297 7.78 -8.57 -3.75
N GLY A 298 8.93 -9.25 -3.74
CA GLY A 298 10.17 -8.70 -4.30
C GLY A 298 10.92 -7.77 -3.35
N CYS A 299 10.66 -7.85 -2.04
CA CYS A 299 11.40 -7.13 -1.01
C CYS A 299 12.41 -8.02 -0.30
N LYS A 300 13.66 -7.61 -0.27
CA LYS A 300 14.67 -8.19 0.63
C LYS A 300 14.69 -7.38 1.92
N ARG A 301 14.16 -7.97 2.99
CA ARG A 301 14.00 -7.33 4.29
C ARG A 301 15.30 -7.32 5.11
N ASN A 302 15.45 -6.28 5.94
CA ASN A 302 16.44 -6.21 7.03
C ASN A 302 17.90 -6.45 6.58
N ASN A 303 18.34 -5.80 5.49
CA ASN A 303 19.66 -6.05 4.88
C ASN A 303 20.84 -5.64 5.78
N ASN A 304 20.64 -4.81 6.80
CA ASN A 304 21.65 -4.39 7.75
C ASN A 304 21.39 -5.04 9.11
N THR A 305 22.03 -6.19 9.37
CA THR A 305 21.83 -6.96 10.60
C THR A 305 22.17 -6.16 11.87
N ALA A 306 23.21 -5.32 11.84
CA ALA A 306 23.58 -4.50 12.99
C ALA A 306 22.49 -3.49 13.34
N MET A 307 21.90 -2.85 12.32
CA MET A 307 20.81 -1.88 12.53
C MET A 307 19.50 -2.58 12.87
N PHE A 308 19.21 -3.74 12.29
CA PHE A 308 18.05 -4.55 12.69
C PHE A 308 18.10 -4.94 14.17
N ASN A 309 19.26 -5.37 14.67
CA ASN A 309 19.44 -5.70 16.09
C ASN A 309 19.28 -4.47 17.01
N LYS A 310 19.56 -3.26 16.49
CA LYS A 310 19.46 -2.00 17.25
C LYS A 310 18.06 -1.39 17.22
N LEU A 311 17.40 -1.41 16.05
CA LEU A 311 16.18 -0.63 15.79
C LEU A 311 14.94 -1.49 15.48
N GLY A 312 15.13 -2.78 15.17
CA GLY A 312 14.05 -3.65 14.75
C GLY A 312 13.71 -3.54 13.24
N PRO A 313 12.59 -4.15 12.84
CA PRO A 313 12.08 -4.14 11.46
C PRO A 313 11.50 -2.77 11.07
N ASP A 314 11.26 -2.60 9.76
CA ASP A 314 10.57 -1.43 9.17
C ASP A 314 11.23 -0.07 9.50
N THR A 315 12.55 -0.05 9.62
CA THR A 315 13.32 1.15 9.98
C THR A 315 14.16 1.71 8.82
N GLY A 316 13.89 1.27 7.56
CA GLY A 316 14.50 1.83 6.35
C GLY A 316 15.71 1.05 5.82
N PHE A 317 15.91 -0.21 6.23
CA PHE A 317 17.03 -1.06 5.80
C PHE A 317 16.61 -2.19 4.85
N ASP A 318 15.48 -2.05 4.21
CA ASP A 318 15.00 -2.97 3.18
C ASP A 318 15.50 -2.57 1.79
N ALA A 319 15.49 -3.50 0.85
CA ALA A 319 15.95 -3.30 -0.52
C ALA A 319 15.10 -4.08 -1.52
N ILE A 320 15.20 -3.72 -2.79
CA ILE A 320 14.65 -4.51 -3.90
C ILE A 320 15.34 -5.86 -3.93
N SER A 321 14.56 -6.95 -4.01
CA SER A 321 15.07 -8.29 -4.23
C SER A 321 15.29 -8.53 -5.73
N GLY A 322 16.41 -9.14 -6.08
CA GLY A 322 16.63 -9.66 -7.44
C GLY A 322 16.01 -11.05 -7.70
N TYR A 323 15.30 -11.60 -6.72
CA TYR A 323 14.70 -12.93 -6.80
C TYR A 323 13.19 -12.86 -6.59
N ALA A 324 12.45 -12.96 -7.70
CA ALA A 324 11.00 -13.12 -7.72
C ALA A 324 10.64 -14.00 -8.93
N PRO A 325 10.64 -15.35 -8.78
CA PRO A 325 10.50 -16.27 -9.91
C PRO A 325 9.09 -16.18 -10.51
N ALA A 326 9.00 -15.63 -11.72
CA ALA A 326 7.75 -15.45 -12.45
C ALA A 326 7.01 -16.77 -12.69
N ASN A 327 7.73 -17.88 -12.91
CA ASN A 327 7.13 -19.20 -13.09
C ASN A 327 6.31 -19.63 -11.87
N GLN A 328 6.84 -19.42 -10.66
CA GLN A 328 6.10 -19.79 -9.44
C GLN A 328 4.85 -18.94 -9.25
N LEU A 329 4.91 -17.66 -9.60
CA LEU A 329 3.72 -16.80 -9.61
C LEU A 329 2.66 -17.34 -10.58
N ALA A 330 3.05 -17.70 -11.81
CA ALA A 330 2.13 -18.26 -12.81
C ALA A 330 1.52 -19.58 -12.32
N ASP A 331 2.35 -20.49 -11.79
CA ASP A 331 1.91 -21.79 -11.28
C ASP A 331 0.96 -21.63 -10.06
N PHE A 332 1.21 -20.65 -9.18
CA PHE A 332 0.33 -20.35 -8.06
C PHE A 332 -1.05 -19.86 -8.52
N LEU A 333 -1.10 -18.96 -9.48
CA LEU A 333 -2.36 -18.46 -10.04
C LEU A 333 -3.10 -19.57 -10.79
N ASP A 334 -2.38 -20.42 -11.53
CA ASP A 334 -2.96 -21.55 -12.24
C ASP A 334 -3.58 -22.59 -11.29
N ALA A 335 -2.93 -22.88 -10.16
CA ALA A 335 -3.44 -23.80 -9.14
C ALA A 335 -4.78 -23.35 -8.53
N LEU A 336 -5.06 -22.05 -8.50
CA LEU A 336 -6.36 -21.49 -8.13
C LEU A 336 -7.33 -21.45 -9.31
N ASN A 337 -6.81 -21.18 -10.50
CA ASN A 337 -7.61 -21.01 -11.70
C ASN A 337 -8.19 -22.35 -12.23
N ILE A 338 -7.44 -23.44 -12.16
CA ILE A 338 -7.86 -24.76 -12.66
C ILE A 338 -9.10 -25.29 -11.92
N SER A 339 -9.31 -24.88 -10.67
CA SER A 339 -10.51 -25.19 -9.89
C SER A 339 -11.61 -24.12 -9.99
N ASN A 340 -11.43 -23.09 -10.82
CA ASN A 340 -12.27 -21.89 -10.91
C ASN A 340 -12.41 -21.13 -9.56
N GLU A 341 -11.36 -21.13 -8.75
CA GLU A 341 -11.32 -20.51 -7.44
C GLU A 341 -10.28 -19.37 -7.35
N LEU A 342 -9.80 -18.88 -8.51
CA LEU A 342 -8.91 -17.70 -8.56
C LEU A 342 -9.72 -16.44 -8.22
N PRO A 343 -9.38 -15.72 -7.11
CA PRO A 343 -10.04 -14.46 -6.77
C PRO A 343 -9.61 -13.32 -7.70
N LYS A 344 -10.29 -12.18 -7.62
CA LYS A 344 -9.76 -10.91 -8.12
C LYS A 344 -8.40 -10.68 -7.47
N THR A 345 -7.35 -10.46 -8.27
CA THR A 345 -5.97 -10.45 -7.74
C THR A 345 -5.20 -9.23 -8.25
N ILE A 346 -4.47 -8.58 -7.34
CA ILE A 346 -3.56 -7.47 -7.67
C ILE A 346 -2.13 -7.87 -7.25
N LEU A 347 -1.20 -7.72 -8.18
CA LEU A 347 0.20 -8.11 -8.03
C LEU A 347 1.09 -6.88 -7.93
N TYR A 348 1.87 -6.78 -6.85
CA TYR A 348 2.84 -5.70 -6.63
C TYR A 348 4.24 -6.29 -6.50
N SER A 349 5.10 -6.09 -7.49
CA SER A 349 6.53 -6.35 -7.31
C SER A 349 7.26 -5.07 -6.90
N LEU A 350 8.18 -5.21 -5.96
CA LEU A 350 9.09 -4.12 -5.62
C LEU A 350 10.20 -3.97 -6.66
N ASN A 351 10.43 -4.98 -7.48
CA ASN A 351 11.43 -4.96 -8.54
C ASN A 351 10.81 -4.51 -9.88
N PRO A 352 11.13 -3.33 -10.40
CA PRO A 352 10.56 -2.83 -11.65
C PRO A 352 10.93 -3.68 -12.88
N ASN A 353 11.97 -4.53 -12.78
CA ASN A 353 12.30 -5.46 -13.88
C ASN A 353 11.26 -6.58 -14.03
N ASP A 354 10.37 -6.79 -13.06
CA ASP A 354 9.31 -7.78 -13.12
C ASP A 354 8.07 -7.29 -13.89
N ASP A 355 7.95 -5.99 -14.19
CA ASP A 355 6.76 -5.38 -14.79
C ASP A 355 6.31 -6.09 -16.07
N ALA A 356 7.24 -6.38 -16.98
CA ALA A 356 6.90 -7.07 -18.23
C ALA A 356 6.51 -8.54 -17.99
N ALA A 357 7.17 -9.25 -17.07
CA ALA A 357 6.82 -10.62 -16.71
C ALA A 357 5.40 -10.67 -16.10
N ILE A 358 5.11 -9.77 -15.15
CA ILE A 358 3.79 -9.63 -14.55
C ILE A 358 2.76 -9.30 -15.64
N GLY A 359 3.04 -8.32 -16.51
CA GLY A 359 2.15 -7.90 -17.59
C GLY A 359 1.75 -9.04 -18.52
N THR A 360 2.66 -9.98 -18.80
CA THR A 360 2.34 -11.17 -19.61
C THR A 360 1.58 -12.24 -18.82
N ILE A 361 1.90 -12.45 -17.54
CA ILE A 361 1.22 -13.43 -16.67
C ILE A 361 -0.23 -13.02 -16.44
N ILE A 362 -0.51 -11.76 -16.11
CA ILE A 362 -1.90 -11.32 -15.88
C ILE A 362 -2.81 -11.54 -17.08
N GLY A 363 -2.26 -11.46 -18.29
CA GLY A 363 -2.98 -11.76 -19.53
C GLY A 363 -3.45 -13.22 -19.65
N CYS A 364 -2.80 -14.15 -18.94
CA CYS A 364 -3.16 -15.59 -18.95
C CYS A 364 -4.39 -15.91 -18.09
N PHE A 365 -4.76 -15.03 -17.14
CA PHE A 365 -5.76 -15.32 -16.11
C PHE A 365 -6.94 -14.33 -16.11
N GLN A 366 -7.31 -13.83 -17.29
CA GLN A 366 -8.50 -12.99 -17.48
C GLN A 366 -9.72 -13.84 -17.79
N ASP A 367 -10.91 -13.43 -17.31
CA ASP A 367 -12.19 -14.02 -17.65
C ASP A 367 -13.30 -12.95 -17.73
N SER A 368 -14.54 -13.39 -17.96
CA SER A 368 -15.70 -12.50 -18.09
C SER A 368 -16.34 -12.09 -16.76
N SER A 369 -15.82 -12.51 -15.62
CA SER A 369 -16.41 -12.21 -14.32
C SER A 369 -16.28 -10.74 -13.94
N ILE A 370 -15.11 -10.14 -14.26
CA ILE A 370 -14.85 -8.72 -14.08
C ILE A 370 -13.72 -8.25 -15.00
N ALA A 371 -13.80 -7.03 -15.50
CA ALA A 371 -12.74 -6.43 -16.31
C ALA A 371 -11.46 -6.27 -15.46
N GLY A 372 -10.36 -6.81 -15.95
CA GLY A 372 -9.07 -6.78 -15.25
C GLY A 372 -9.04 -7.67 -14.00
N LYS A 373 -9.57 -8.88 -14.07
CA LYS A 373 -9.63 -9.82 -12.93
C LYS A 373 -8.31 -10.00 -12.21
N VAL A 374 -7.23 -10.17 -12.96
CA VAL A 374 -5.87 -10.14 -12.43
C VAL A 374 -5.18 -8.90 -12.96
N GLN A 375 -4.65 -8.07 -12.08
CA GLN A 375 -4.03 -6.79 -12.42
C GLN A 375 -2.63 -6.66 -11.84
N GLN A 376 -1.82 -5.86 -12.51
CA GLN A 376 -0.64 -5.27 -11.88
C GLN A 376 -1.10 -4.09 -11.02
N GLY A 377 -0.59 -3.99 -9.80
CA GLY A 377 -0.85 -2.87 -8.91
C GLY A 377 -0.09 -1.60 -9.31
N SER A 378 -0.35 -0.50 -8.62
CA SER A 378 0.41 0.74 -8.80
C SER A 378 1.89 0.53 -8.46
N ALA A 379 2.74 1.36 -9.04
CA ALA A 379 4.16 1.38 -8.68
C ALA A 379 4.30 1.52 -7.16
N TRP A 380 4.98 0.54 -6.55
CA TRP A 380 4.97 0.35 -5.11
C TRP A 380 6.32 0.73 -4.48
N TRP A 381 6.28 1.39 -3.32
CA TRP A 381 7.38 1.74 -2.43
C TRP A 381 8.56 2.44 -3.16
N PHE A 382 9.63 1.73 -3.51
CA PHE A 382 10.80 2.32 -4.20
C PHE A 382 10.50 2.76 -5.64
N ASN A 383 9.34 2.40 -6.19
CA ASN A 383 8.92 2.73 -7.55
C ASN A 383 7.81 3.80 -7.60
N ASP A 384 7.27 4.25 -6.46
CA ASP A 384 6.18 5.22 -6.40
C ASP A 384 6.66 6.68 -6.64
N HIS A 385 7.54 6.84 -7.59
CA HIS A 385 8.09 8.11 -8.05
C HIS A 385 7.74 8.38 -9.52
N TYR A 386 8.00 9.59 -9.98
CA TYR A 386 7.62 10.06 -11.33
C TYR A 386 7.95 9.07 -12.44
N GLU A 387 9.23 8.66 -12.54
CA GLU A 387 9.66 7.74 -13.60
C GLU A 387 9.15 6.30 -13.37
N GLY A 388 9.11 5.84 -12.11
CA GLY A 388 8.62 4.50 -11.78
C GLY A 388 7.14 4.31 -12.11
N MET A 389 6.29 5.29 -11.74
CA MET A 389 4.87 5.28 -12.08
C MET A 389 4.64 5.30 -13.61
N ARG A 390 5.40 6.12 -14.32
CA ARG A 390 5.33 6.20 -15.79
C ARG A 390 5.78 4.89 -16.44
N ALA A 391 6.88 4.30 -15.98
CA ALA A 391 7.40 3.04 -16.50
C ALA A 391 6.40 1.90 -16.30
N GLN A 392 5.86 1.77 -15.09
CA GLN A 392 4.84 0.76 -14.75
C GLN A 392 3.58 0.92 -15.61
N MET A 393 3.01 2.14 -15.73
CA MET A 393 1.83 2.39 -16.56
C MET A 393 2.10 2.14 -18.05
N LYS A 394 3.29 2.46 -18.56
CA LYS A 394 3.69 2.16 -19.95
C LYS A 394 3.79 0.66 -20.18
N SER A 395 4.37 -0.09 -19.26
CA SER A 395 4.44 -1.55 -19.33
C SER A 395 3.05 -2.17 -19.32
N LEU A 396 2.19 -1.73 -18.40
CA LEU A 396 0.79 -2.19 -18.33
C LEU A 396 0.00 -1.85 -19.60
N ALA A 397 0.18 -0.64 -20.14
CA ALA A 397 -0.49 -0.23 -21.38
C ALA A 397 -0.06 -1.06 -22.60
N ALA A 398 1.21 -1.45 -22.65
CA ALA A 398 1.75 -2.24 -23.76
C ALA A 398 1.31 -3.72 -23.72
N LEU A 399 1.05 -4.27 -22.55
CA LEU A 399 0.81 -5.71 -22.34
C LEU A 399 -0.61 -6.03 -21.84
N GLY A 400 -1.40 -5.03 -21.48
CA GLY A 400 -2.75 -5.20 -20.93
C GLY A 400 -3.68 -4.05 -21.27
N CYS A 401 -4.76 -3.93 -20.51
CA CYS A 401 -5.78 -2.87 -20.67
C CYS A 401 -5.60 -1.80 -19.58
N LEU A 402 -4.76 -0.78 -19.82
CA LEU A 402 -4.55 0.31 -18.86
C LEU A 402 -5.86 0.97 -18.40
N GLY A 403 -6.87 1.05 -19.27
CA GLY A 403 -8.18 1.64 -18.92
C GLY A 403 -8.92 0.94 -17.79
N ASN A 404 -8.55 -0.31 -17.45
CA ASN A 404 -9.13 -1.06 -16.32
C ASN A 404 -8.27 -0.97 -15.03
N PHE A 405 -7.17 -0.22 -15.05
CA PHE A 405 -6.28 -0.08 -13.92
C PHE A 405 -6.97 0.56 -12.72
N ASN A 406 -6.74 0.01 -11.52
CA ASN A 406 -7.36 0.52 -10.27
C ASN A 406 -6.70 1.78 -9.70
N GLY A 407 -5.61 2.24 -10.33
CA GLY A 407 -4.96 3.48 -9.95
C GLY A 407 -4.14 3.36 -8.65
N MET A 408 -4.03 4.50 -7.96
CA MET A 408 -3.13 4.71 -6.82
C MET A 408 -3.74 4.25 -5.50
N LEU A 409 -2.87 3.84 -4.59
CA LEU A 409 -3.05 3.69 -3.16
C LEU A 409 -1.91 4.42 -2.45
N THR A 410 -2.03 4.73 -1.16
CA THR A 410 -0.96 5.48 -0.47
C THR A 410 0.13 4.60 0.12
N ASP A 411 -0.19 3.40 0.56
CA ASP A 411 0.72 2.54 1.35
C ASP A 411 1.39 3.32 2.51
N SER A 412 0.66 4.23 3.13
CA SER A 412 1.22 5.21 4.06
C SER A 412 0.67 5.07 5.47
N ARG A 413 1.47 5.55 6.43
CA ARG A 413 1.10 5.74 7.83
C ARG A 413 0.72 7.19 8.15
N SER A 414 0.90 8.13 7.20
CA SER A 414 0.66 9.56 7.41
C SER A 414 -0.67 10.01 6.82
N PHE A 415 -1.47 10.76 7.60
CA PHE A 415 -2.73 11.35 7.13
C PHE A 415 -2.53 12.46 6.09
N LEU A 416 -1.34 13.01 5.92
CA LEU A 416 -1.06 13.99 4.87
C LEU A 416 -0.79 13.35 3.51
N SER A 417 -0.59 12.03 3.45
CA SER A 417 -0.17 11.30 2.24
C SER A 417 -1.24 11.18 1.15
N TYR A 418 -2.46 11.66 1.36
CA TYR A 418 -3.47 11.68 0.29
C TYR A 418 -3.07 12.54 -0.90
N THR A 419 -2.08 13.43 -0.75
CA THR A 419 -1.44 14.14 -1.87
C THR A 419 -0.73 13.22 -2.86
N ARG A 420 -0.44 11.95 -2.49
CA ARG A 420 0.11 10.95 -3.42
C ARG A 420 -0.90 10.59 -4.52
N HIS A 421 -2.21 10.61 -4.24
CA HIS A 421 -3.25 10.47 -5.26
C HIS A 421 -3.24 11.64 -6.24
N GLU A 422 -3.04 12.86 -5.77
CA GLU A 422 -2.87 14.03 -6.63
C GLU A 422 -1.62 13.88 -7.51
N TYR A 423 -0.49 13.50 -6.92
CA TYR A 423 0.77 13.26 -7.65
C TYR A 423 0.60 12.21 -8.75
N PHE A 424 -0.02 11.08 -8.43
CA PHE A 424 -0.33 10.03 -9.39
C PHE A 424 -1.23 10.53 -10.53
N ARG A 425 -2.32 11.23 -10.20
CA ARG A 425 -3.27 11.74 -11.20
C ARG A 425 -2.64 12.74 -12.15
N ARG A 426 -1.71 13.56 -11.68
CA ARG A 426 -0.91 14.46 -12.51
C ARG A 426 0.00 13.68 -13.47
N ILE A 427 0.67 12.65 -12.98
CA ILE A 427 1.53 11.77 -13.81
C ILE A 427 0.70 11.01 -14.85
N LEU A 428 -0.46 10.46 -14.47
CA LEU A 428 -1.38 9.78 -15.37
C LEU A 428 -1.85 10.72 -16.50
N CYS A 429 -2.34 11.91 -16.15
CA CYS A 429 -2.79 12.89 -17.14
C CYS A 429 -1.66 13.39 -18.01
N GLY A 430 -0.44 13.55 -17.45
CA GLY A 430 0.77 13.89 -18.19
C GLY A 430 1.09 12.84 -19.26
N LEU A 431 1.08 11.56 -18.87
CA LEU A 431 1.36 10.45 -19.78
C LEU A 431 0.32 10.32 -20.89
N ILE A 432 -0.98 10.39 -20.56
CA ILE A 432 -2.06 10.35 -21.55
C ILE A 432 -2.00 11.56 -22.47
N GLY A 433 -1.75 12.76 -21.93
CA GLY A 433 -1.60 13.99 -22.72
C GLY A 433 -0.49 13.90 -23.74
N GLU A 434 0.67 13.32 -23.38
CA GLU A 434 1.77 13.06 -24.32
C GLU A 434 1.31 12.12 -25.47
N TRP A 435 0.64 11.02 -25.17
CA TRP A 435 0.16 10.10 -26.20
C TRP A 435 -0.83 10.74 -27.16
N VAL A 436 -1.71 11.60 -26.65
CA VAL A 436 -2.68 12.32 -27.49
C VAL A 436 -1.96 13.34 -28.38
N GLU A 437 -1.09 14.16 -27.83
CA GLU A 437 -0.43 15.22 -28.60
C GLU A 437 0.65 14.70 -29.54
N CYS A 438 1.19 13.50 -29.28
CA CYS A 438 2.04 12.77 -30.24
C CYS A 438 1.25 11.95 -31.28
N GLY A 439 -0.08 12.03 -31.27
CA GLY A 439 -0.94 11.32 -32.25
C GLY A 439 -1.05 9.80 -32.03
N GLN A 440 -0.64 9.30 -30.85
CA GLN A 440 -0.72 7.88 -30.52
C GLN A 440 -2.11 7.47 -30.01
N TYR A 441 -2.93 8.45 -29.58
CA TYR A 441 -4.31 8.25 -29.13
C TYR A 441 -5.18 9.42 -29.65
N PRO A 442 -6.45 9.20 -30.05
CA PRO A 442 -7.28 10.26 -30.54
C PRO A 442 -7.64 11.28 -29.46
N ASN A 443 -7.75 12.56 -29.83
CA ASN A 443 -8.25 13.61 -28.93
C ASN A 443 -9.78 13.55 -28.84
N ASP A 444 -10.32 12.43 -28.36
CA ASP A 444 -11.74 12.21 -28.09
C ASP A 444 -12.02 12.56 -26.65
N GLU A 445 -12.69 13.69 -26.42
CA GLU A 445 -12.97 14.22 -25.08
C GLU A 445 -13.77 13.26 -24.21
N LYS A 446 -14.75 12.56 -24.78
CA LYS A 446 -15.58 11.62 -24.03
C LYS A 446 -14.77 10.41 -23.58
N ALA A 447 -14.02 9.82 -24.49
CA ALA A 447 -13.19 8.66 -24.20
C ALA A 447 -12.06 9.00 -23.20
N LEU A 448 -11.44 10.16 -23.34
CA LEU A 448 -10.36 10.63 -22.46
C LEU A 448 -10.88 10.95 -21.05
N LYS A 449 -12.02 11.60 -20.93
CA LYS A 449 -12.70 11.83 -19.66
C LYS A 449 -12.98 10.51 -18.94
N GLU A 450 -13.67 9.58 -19.63
CA GLU A 450 -14.00 8.27 -19.07
C GLU A 450 -12.74 7.51 -18.61
N LEU A 451 -11.67 7.55 -19.40
CA LEU A 451 -10.41 6.90 -19.08
C LEU A 451 -9.79 7.41 -17.77
N VAL A 452 -9.67 8.74 -17.61
CA VAL A 452 -9.03 9.30 -16.41
C VAL A 452 -9.91 9.21 -15.17
N GLU A 453 -11.23 9.33 -15.30
CA GLU A 453 -12.18 9.13 -14.20
C GLU A 453 -12.20 7.67 -13.74
N ASN A 454 -12.16 6.73 -14.68
CA ASN A 454 -12.12 5.30 -14.39
C ASN A 454 -10.85 4.92 -13.62
N ILE A 455 -9.67 5.30 -14.08
CA ILE A 455 -8.41 4.99 -13.41
C ILE A 455 -8.29 5.73 -12.07
N SER A 456 -8.84 6.94 -11.97
CA SER A 456 -8.76 7.74 -10.75
C SER A 456 -9.74 7.32 -9.65
N TYR A 457 -10.84 6.60 -10.01
CA TYR A 457 -11.91 6.32 -9.05
C TYR A 457 -12.85 5.15 -9.44
N ASN A 458 -13.48 5.17 -10.63
CA ASN A 458 -14.59 4.25 -10.92
C ASN A 458 -14.15 2.78 -10.98
N ASN A 459 -12.93 2.50 -11.44
CA ASN A 459 -12.41 1.13 -11.54
C ASN A 459 -12.27 0.51 -10.16
N VAL A 460 -11.67 1.21 -9.19
CA VAL A 460 -11.48 0.68 -7.85
C VAL A 460 -12.82 0.44 -7.15
N MET A 461 -13.78 1.35 -7.28
CA MET A 461 -15.12 1.16 -6.73
C MET A 461 -15.78 -0.11 -7.28
N ARG A 462 -15.74 -0.30 -8.59
CA ARG A 462 -16.30 -1.49 -9.24
C ARG A 462 -15.56 -2.77 -8.86
N TYR A 463 -14.22 -2.71 -8.83
CA TYR A 463 -13.37 -3.89 -8.62
C TYR A 463 -13.47 -4.43 -7.19
N PHE A 464 -13.52 -3.56 -6.20
CA PHE A 464 -13.64 -3.95 -4.79
C PHE A 464 -15.09 -4.10 -4.33
N GLY A 465 -16.05 -3.45 -5.01
CA GLY A 465 -17.47 -3.47 -4.63
C GLY A 465 -17.78 -2.55 -3.45
N PHE A 466 -17.07 -1.43 -3.33
CA PHE A 466 -17.23 -0.45 -2.24
C PHE A 466 -18.52 0.35 -2.28
#